data_a3e69e4bda9fc5a03f3045976bafeea4
#
_entry.id   a3e69e4bda9fc5a03f3045976bafeea4
#
_cell.length_a   1.000
_cell.length_b   1.000
_cell.length_c   1.000
_cell.angle_alpha   90.00
_cell.angle_beta   90.00
_cell.angle_gamma   90.00
#
_symmetry.space_group_name_H-M   'P 1'
#
loop_
_entity.id
_entity.type
_entity.pdbx_description
1 polymer ?
#
loop_
_entity_poly.entity_id
_entity_poly.type
_entity_poly.pdbx_seq_one_letter_code
_entity_poly.pdbx_strand_id
1 'polypeptide(L)'
;MKYRIGLIHGDGIGPEIVKEAKKVLDAVCRKYGHTFTYENLLLGGASIDVHGVPLTDETIAAAKECDAVLMGSIGGDAKTSPWYQLEPSKRPEAGLLGIRKALNLFANLRPAYLYDELRAACPLRDEIIGDGFDMVIMRELTGGLYFGERKTVEEDGVKKAIDLSLIHISEPTRLQLIS
;
A
#
# COMPACT_ATOMS: atom_id res chain seq x y z
N MET A 1 0.47 -20.29 -18.13
CA MET A 1 1.35 -20.16 -16.96
C MET A 1 0.52 -20.37 -15.71
N LYS A 2 1.14 -20.84 -14.61
CA LYS A 2 0.48 -21.06 -13.32
C LYS A 2 1.04 -20.05 -12.32
N TYR A 3 0.16 -19.41 -11.54
CA TYR A 3 0.55 -18.43 -10.52
C TYR A 3 -0.23 -18.68 -9.23
N ARG A 4 0.41 -18.41 -8.10
CA ARG A 4 -0.19 -18.41 -6.77
C ARG A 4 -0.42 -16.97 -6.33
N ILE A 5 -1.67 -16.62 -6.07
CA ILE A 5 -2.10 -15.27 -5.72
C ILE A 5 -2.60 -15.23 -4.28
N GLY A 6 -1.94 -14.46 -3.43
CA GLY A 6 -2.45 -14.15 -2.10
C GLY A 6 -3.65 -13.21 -2.20
N LEU A 7 -4.75 -13.53 -1.54
CA LEU A 7 -5.93 -12.67 -1.44
C LEU A 7 -6.05 -12.12 -0.04
N ILE A 8 -5.81 -10.84 0.11
CA ILE A 8 -6.11 -10.09 1.32
C ILE A 8 -7.41 -9.33 1.07
N HIS A 9 -8.51 -9.87 1.58
CA HIS A 9 -9.82 -9.24 1.41
C HIS A 9 -9.88 -7.87 2.09
N GLY A 10 -9.19 -7.73 3.25
CA GLY A 10 -9.14 -6.49 4.00
C GLY A 10 -10.42 -6.23 4.80
N ASP A 11 -10.65 -4.95 5.08
CA ASP A 11 -11.66 -4.46 5.98
C ASP A 11 -12.76 -3.67 5.26
N GLY A 12 -13.91 -3.46 5.90
CA GLY A 12 -14.98 -2.64 5.36
C GLY A 12 -15.47 -3.11 4.00
N ILE A 13 -15.31 -2.29 2.98
CA ILE A 13 -15.69 -2.60 1.59
C ILE A 13 -14.69 -3.56 0.89
N GLY A 14 -13.54 -3.83 1.51
CA GLY A 14 -12.48 -4.65 0.95
C GLY A 14 -12.93 -5.99 0.37
N PRO A 15 -13.70 -6.82 1.11
CA PRO A 15 -14.19 -8.10 0.60
C PRO A 15 -15.02 -8.00 -0.68
N GLU A 16 -15.84 -6.96 -0.80
CA GLU A 16 -16.67 -6.73 -1.99
C GLU A 16 -15.82 -6.42 -3.22
N ILE A 17 -14.89 -5.47 -3.10
CA ILE A 17 -14.03 -5.08 -4.22
C ILE A 17 -13.06 -6.19 -4.64
N VAL A 18 -12.50 -6.94 -3.70
CA VAL A 18 -11.62 -8.08 -4.00
C VAL A 18 -12.39 -9.19 -4.71
N LYS A 19 -13.64 -9.44 -4.33
CA LYS A 19 -14.50 -10.41 -5.00
C LYS A 19 -14.71 -10.05 -6.48
N GLU A 20 -14.97 -8.78 -6.78
CA GLU A 20 -15.14 -8.31 -8.16
C GLU A 20 -13.81 -8.36 -8.94
N ALA A 21 -12.71 -7.92 -8.33
CA ALA A 21 -11.39 -8.03 -8.94
C ALA A 21 -11.02 -9.48 -9.26
N LYS A 22 -11.33 -10.43 -8.38
CA LYS A 22 -11.12 -11.86 -8.61
C LYS A 22 -11.88 -12.37 -9.83
N LYS A 23 -13.13 -11.92 -10.07
CA LYS A 23 -13.89 -12.30 -11.27
C LYS A 23 -13.17 -11.87 -12.56
N VAL A 24 -12.56 -10.67 -12.55
CA VAL A 24 -11.77 -10.19 -13.68
C VAL A 24 -10.54 -11.05 -13.89
N LEU A 25 -9.80 -11.39 -12.83
CA LEU A 25 -8.64 -12.29 -12.91
C LEU A 25 -9.02 -13.66 -13.46
N ASP A 26 -10.13 -14.24 -13.01
CA ASP A 26 -10.64 -15.52 -13.52
C ASP A 26 -11.03 -15.44 -15.01
N ALA A 27 -11.57 -14.30 -15.46
CA ALA A 27 -11.86 -14.06 -16.87
C ALA A 27 -10.58 -13.95 -17.71
N VAL A 28 -9.56 -13.25 -17.21
CA VAL A 28 -8.23 -13.17 -17.84
C VAL A 28 -7.61 -14.56 -17.95
N CYS A 29 -7.69 -15.38 -16.90
CA CYS A 29 -7.21 -16.77 -16.94
C CYS A 29 -7.85 -17.55 -18.07
N ARG A 30 -9.16 -17.50 -18.21
CA ARG A 30 -9.88 -18.17 -19.28
C ARG A 30 -9.48 -17.67 -20.66
N LYS A 31 -9.35 -16.34 -20.83
CA LYS A 31 -9.03 -15.71 -22.11
C LYS A 31 -7.61 -16.05 -22.59
N TYR A 32 -6.64 -16.06 -21.69
CA TYR A 32 -5.20 -16.17 -22.03
C TYR A 32 -4.58 -17.52 -21.66
N GLY A 33 -5.36 -18.48 -21.18
CA GLY A 33 -4.87 -19.82 -20.84
C GLY A 33 -3.93 -19.83 -19.62
N HIS A 34 -4.18 -18.96 -18.63
CA HIS A 34 -3.48 -18.95 -17.35
C HIS A 34 -4.24 -19.75 -16.30
N THR A 35 -3.57 -20.10 -15.22
CA THR A 35 -4.18 -20.73 -14.04
C THR A 35 -3.72 -19.98 -12.81
N PHE A 36 -4.66 -19.41 -12.07
CA PHE A 36 -4.40 -18.79 -10.77
C PHE A 36 -4.93 -19.68 -9.65
N THR A 37 -4.07 -19.97 -8.69
CA THR A 37 -4.48 -20.54 -7.40
C THR A 37 -4.50 -19.42 -6.37
N TYR A 38 -5.54 -19.38 -5.55
CA TYR A 38 -5.76 -18.30 -4.59
C TYR A 38 -5.58 -18.80 -3.17
N GLU A 39 -4.87 -18.03 -2.36
CA GLU A 39 -4.68 -18.27 -0.95
C GLU A 39 -5.21 -17.07 -0.14
N ASN A 40 -6.13 -17.33 0.79
CA ASN A 40 -6.69 -16.26 1.61
C ASN A 40 -5.73 -15.90 2.75
N LEU A 41 -5.41 -14.65 2.87
CA LEU A 41 -4.51 -14.08 3.86
C LEU A 41 -5.26 -13.05 4.71
N LEU A 42 -5.07 -13.07 6.02
CA LEU A 42 -5.68 -12.11 6.93
C LEU A 42 -4.71 -10.95 7.19
N LEU A 43 -5.23 -9.72 7.09
CA LEU A 43 -4.49 -8.50 7.36
C LEU A 43 -5.43 -7.41 7.88
N GLY A 44 -4.91 -6.49 8.68
CA GLY A 44 -5.66 -5.35 9.19
C GLY A 44 -6.67 -5.73 10.26
N GLY A 45 -7.86 -5.15 10.20
CA GLY A 45 -8.94 -5.41 11.15
C GLY A 45 -9.39 -6.87 11.16
N ALA A 46 -9.50 -7.49 9.99
CA ALA A 46 -9.83 -8.90 9.87
C ALA A 46 -8.83 -9.83 10.58
N SER A 47 -7.53 -9.46 10.59
CA SER A 47 -6.52 -10.20 11.35
C SER A 47 -6.63 -9.92 12.86
N ILE A 48 -6.91 -8.67 13.25
CA ILE A 48 -7.10 -8.30 14.66
C ILE A 48 -8.26 -9.08 15.27
N ASP A 49 -9.37 -9.19 14.57
CA ASP A 49 -10.57 -9.89 15.06
C ASP A 49 -10.32 -11.39 15.30
N VAL A 50 -9.42 -12.01 14.56
CA VAL A 50 -9.10 -13.44 14.67
C VAL A 50 -7.89 -13.71 15.56
N HIS A 51 -6.84 -12.91 15.42
CA HIS A 51 -5.51 -13.16 16.01
C HIS A 51 -5.12 -12.15 17.09
N GLY A 52 -5.87 -11.05 17.25
CA GLY A 52 -5.54 -9.97 18.18
C GLY A 52 -4.41 -9.05 17.71
N VAL A 53 -3.87 -9.30 16.50
CA VAL A 53 -2.78 -8.52 15.89
C VAL A 53 -3.10 -8.22 14.43
N PRO A 54 -2.66 -7.05 13.90
CA PRO A 54 -3.02 -6.65 12.54
C PRO A 54 -2.28 -7.42 11.43
N LEU A 55 -1.22 -8.14 11.77
CA LEU A 55 -0.43 -8.97 10.86
C LEU A 55 0.30 -10.05 11.65
N THR A 56 0.25 -11.29 11.19
CA THR A 56 0.97 -12.43 11.78
C THR A 56 2.18 -12.82 10.92
N ASP A 57 3.13 -13.53 11.53
CA ASP A 57 4.30 -14.05 10.82
C ASP A 57 3.91 -15.12 9.80
N GLU A 58 2.85 -15.89 10.06
CA GLU A 58 2.30 -16.88 9.14
C GLU A 58 1.75 -16.20 7.88
N THR A 59 1.03 -15.07 8.03
CA THR A 59 0.56 -14.27 6.88
C THR A 59 1.73 -13.74 6.05
N ILE A 60 2.80 -13.27 6.70
CA ILE A 60 4.01 -12.82 6.00
C ILE A 60 4.66 -13.96 5.24
N ALA A 61 4.82 -15.12 5.86
CA ALA A 61 5.42 -16.30 5.22
C ALA A 61 4.61 -16.73 4.00
N ALA A 62 3.29 -16.88 4.15
CA ALA A 62 2.40 -17.25 3.06
C ALA A 62 2.39 -16.22 1.91
N ALA A 63 2.42 -14.92 2.23
CA ALA A 63 2.50 -13.87 1.23
C ALA A 63 3.80 -13.90 0.42
N LYS A 64 4.93 -14.27 1.04
CA LYS A 64 6.23 -14.44 0.36
C LYS A 64 6.26 -15.63 -0.59
N GLU A 65 5.44 -16.65 -0.35
CA GLU A 65 5.32 -17.84 -1.23
C GLU A 65 4.41 -17.56 -2.44
N CYS A 66 3.69 -16.45 -2.47
CA CYS A 66 2.84 -16.06 -3.58
C CYS A 66 3.62 -15.29 -4.65
N ASP A 67 3.25 -15.48 -5.93
CA ASP A 67 3.80 -14.70 -7.04
C ASP A 67 3.34 -13.24 -7.00
N ALA A 68 2.13 -13.00 -6.47
CA ALA A 68 1.56 -11.67 -6.26
C ALA A 68 0.52 -11.69 -5.14
N VAL A 69 0.23 -10.52 -4.59
CA VAL A 69 -0.82 -10.33 -3.58
C VAL A 69 -1.83 -9.30 -4.10
N LEU A 70 -3.10 -9.72 -4.18
CA LEU A 70 -4.23 -8.82 -4.41
C LEU A 70 -4.81 -8.41 -3.06
N MET A 71 -4.84 -7.11 -2.80
CA MET A 71 -5.27 -6.57 -1.51
C MET A 71 -6.44 -5.61 -1.67
N GLY A 72 -7.43 -5.77 -0.81
CA GLY A 72 -8.53 -4.83 -0.63
C GLY A 72 -8.17 -3.65 0.30
N SER A 73 -9.19 -2.93 0.76
CA SER A 73 -9.01 -1.82 1.69
C SER A 73 -8.63 -2.31 3.08
N ILE A 74 -7.74 -1.58 3.76
CA ILE A 74 -7.33 -1.85 5.14
C ILE A 74 -7.72 -0.67 6.01
N GLY A 75 -8.30 -0.98 7.17
CA GLY A 75 -8.78 0.00 8.13
C GLY A 75 -10.29 0.22 8.05
N GLY A 76 -10.80 1.06 8.92
CA GLY A 76 -12.22 1.38 9.03
C GLY A 76 -12.43 2.85 9.37
N ASP A 77 -13.66 3.20 9.72
CA ASP A 77 -13.98 4.55 10.19
C ASP A 77 -13.31 4.81 11.55
N ALA A 78 -12.49 5.86 11.61
CA ALA A 78 -11.72 6.21 12.81
C ALA A 78 -12.59 6.55 14.04
N LYS A 79 -13.88 6.89 13.85
CA LYS A 79 -14.80 7.24 14.93
C LYS A 79 -15.60 6.05 15.44
N THR A 80 -15.92 5.11 14.57
CA THR A 80 -16.86 4.01 14.86
C THR A 80 -16.20 2.64 14.98
N SER A 81 -15.03 2.44 14.37
CA SER A 81 -14.36 1.14 14.42
C SER A 81 -13.64 0.91 15.75
N PRO A 82 -13.81 -0.26 16.38
CA PRO A 82 -13.19 -0.59 17.68
C PRO A 82 -11.65 -0.65 17.58
N TRP A 83 -11.09 -0.92 16.42
CA TRP A 83 -9.64 -1.05 16.24
C TRP A 83 -8.88 0.26 16.51
N TYR A 84 -9.53 1.43 16.36
CA TYR A 84 -8.89 2.72 16.62
C TYR A 84 -8.80 3.10 18.10
N GLN A 85 -9.41 2.29 19.00
CA GLN A 85 -9.19 2.38 20.44
C GLN A 85 -7.88 1.69 20.86
N LEU A 86 -7.30 0.86 19.97
CA LEU A 86 -6.02 0.21 20.18
C LEU A 86 -4.87 1.20 20.03
N GLU A 87 -3.71 0.84 20.61
CA GLU A 87 -2.48 1.57 20.38
C GLU A 87 -2.13 1.61 18.88
N PRO A 88 -1.49 2.69 18.39
CA PRO A 88 -1.15 2.85 16.97
C PRO A 88 -0.42 1.65 16.35
N SER A 89 0.45 0.98 17.12
CA SER A 89 1.18 -0.22 16.69
C SER A 89 0.31 -1.46 16.47
N LYS A 90 -0.92 -1.45 17.00
CA LYS A 90 -1.89 -2.55 16.91
C LYS A 90 -3.07 -2.24 16.00
N ARG A 91 -3.08 -1.08 15.35
CA ARG A 91 -4.14 -0.69 14.42
C ARG A 91 -3.96 -1.37 13.05
N PRO A 92 -5.02 -1.46 12.24
CA PRO A 92 -4.95 -2.07 10.91
C PRO A 92 -3.83 -1.52 10.02
N GLU A 93 -3.56 -0.21 10.09
CA GLU A 93 -2.53 0.45 9.30
C GLU A 93 -1.11 -0.03 9.64
N ALA A 94 -0.87 -0.43 10.89
CA ALA A 94 0.41 -1.01 11.28
C ALA A 94 0.66 -2.34 10.55
N GLY A 95 -0.39 -3.15 10.34
CA GLY A 95 -0.32 -4.37 9.52
C GLY A 95 0.00 -4.06 8.07
N LEU A 96 -0.64 -3.03 7.49
CA LEU A 96 -0.38 -2.59 6.13
C LEU A 96 1.08 -2.13 5.92
N LEU A 97 1.62 -1.37 6.85
CA LEU A 97 3.02 -0.96 6.81
C LEU A 97 3.95 -2.17 7.03
N GLY A 98 3.59 -3.05 7.97
CA GLY A 98 4.35 -4.26 8.27
C GLY A 98 4.52 -5.18 7.07
N ILE A 99 3.45 -5.49 6.33
CA ILE A 99 3.52 -6.35 5.14
C ILE A 99 4.31 -5.70 4.00
N ARG A 100 4.16 -4.39 3.79
CA ARG A 100 4.97 -3.65 2.79
C ARG A 100 6.45 -3.77 3.07
N LYS A 101 6.85 -3.59 4.33
CA LYS A 101 8.23 -3.77 4.77
C LYS A 101 8.70 -5.21 4.61
N ALA A 102 7.90 -6.19 5.03
CA ALA A 102 8.25 -7.61 4.98
C ALA A 102 8.43 -8.14 3.55
N LEU A 103 7.66 -7.62 2.59
CA LEU A 103 7.75 -7.94 1.17
C LEU A 103 8.71 -7.02 0.40
N ASN A 104 9.38 -6.07 1.08
CA ASN A 104 10.30 -5.08 0.48
C ASN A 104 9.70 -4.35 -0.73
N LEU A 105 8.48 -3.84 -0.59
CA LEU A 105 7.77 -3.14 -1.66
C LEU A 105 8.30 -1.72 -1.81
N PHE A 106 9.25 -1.55 -2.73
CA PHE A 106 9.98 -0.30 -2.95
C PHE A 106 9.11 0.79 -3.56
N ALA A 107 8.40 0.49 -4.64
CA ALA A 107 7.70 1.48 -5.44
C ALA A 107 6.18 1.29 -5.40
N ASN A 108 5.48 2.36 -5.02
CA ASN A 108 4.03 2.45 -5.19
C ASN A 108 3.74 3.23 -6.48
N LEU A 109 3.30 2.52 -7.51
CA LEU A 109 2.95 3.10 -8.80
C LEU A 109 1.49 3.56 -8.76
N ARG A 110 1.28 4.87 -8.98
CA ARG A 110 -0.03 5.50 -8.96
C ARG A 110 -0.32 6.12 -10.32
N PRO A 111 -0.96 5.39 -11.23
CA PRO A 111 -1.38 5.96 -12.51
C PRO A 111 -2.50 6.99 -12.28
N ALA A 112 -2.39 8.13 -12.95
CA ALA A 112 -3.41 9.17 -13.00
C ALA A 112 -3.67 9.50 -14.46
N TYR A 113 -4.85 9.13 -14.94
CA TYR A 113 -5.31 9.35 -16.29
C TYR A 113 -6.60 10.18 -16.26
N LEU A 114 -6.66 11.23 -17.04
CA LEU A 114 -7.88 12.01 -17.21
C LEU A 114 -8.70 11.46 -18.37
N TYR A 115 -9.82 10.80 -18.04
CA TYR A 115 -10.80 10.38 -19.02
C TYR A 115 -11.62 11.59 -19.51
N ASP A 116 -11.93 11.65 -20.80
CA ASP A 116 -12.68 12.76 -21.39
C ASP A 116 -14.02 12.96 -20.70
N GLU A 117 -14.69 11.86 -20.32
CA GLU A 117 -15.98 11.88 -19.61
C GLU A 117 -15.87 12.49 -18.20
N LEU A 118 -14.71 12.50 -17.62
CA LEU A 118 -14.45 13.05 -16.28
C LEU A 118 -13.82 14.45 -16.31
N ARG A 119 -13.58 15.00 -17.50
CA ARG A 119 -12.96 16.32 -17.67
C ARG A 119 -13.69 17.42 -16.91
N ALA A 120 -15.01 17.43 -16.98
CA ALA A 120 -15.83 18.43 -16.28
C ALA A 120 -15.77 18.34 -14.74
N ALA A 121 -15.38 17.19 -14.20
CA ALA A 121 -15.19 16.99 -12.75
C ALA A 121 -13.76 17.30 -12.28
N CYS A 122 -12.83 17.57 -13.20
CA CYS A 122 -11.45 17.90 -12.86
C CYS A 122 -11.40 19.31 -12.23
N PRO A 123 -10.74 19.49 -11.07
CA PRO A 123 -10.66 20.79 -10.41
C PRO A 123 -9.65 21.75 -11.06
N LEU A 124 -8.87 21.28 -12.01
CA LEU A 124 -7.88 22.09 -12.71
C LEU A 124 -8.53 22.93 -13.81
N ARG A 125 -7.97 24.08 -14.10
CA ARG A 125 -8.42 24.93 -15.21
C ARG A 125 -8.07 24.29 -16.56
N ASP A 126 -8.93 24.51 -17.57
CA ASP A 126 -8.75 23.95 -18.91
C ASP A 126 -7.42 24.28 -19.55
N GLU A 127 -6.89 25.48 -19.29
CA GLU A 127 -5.56 25.92 -19.78
C GLU A 127 -4.41 25.04 -19.23
N ILE A 128 -4.58 24.48 -18.01
CA ILE A 128 -3.61 23.57 -17.38
C ILE A 128 -3.82 22.13 -17.86
N ILE A 129 -5.06 21.73 -18.04
CA ILE A 129 -5.42 20.39 -18.50
C ILE A 129 -4.96 20.18 -19.96
N GLY A 130 -5.06 21.20 -20.80
CA GLY A 130 -4.76 21.08 -22.24
C GLY A 130 -5.55 19.93 -22.88
N ASP A 131 -4.87 19.02 -23.54
CA ASP A 131 -5.46 17.82 -24.17
C ASP A 131 -5.70 16.66 -23.19
N GLY A 132 -5.49 16.89 -21.90
CA GLY A 132 -5.58 15.86 -20.86
C GLY A 132 -4.21 15.50 -20.29
N PHE A 133 -4.19 14.52 -19.37
CA PHE A 133 -2.93 14.00 -18.83
C PHE A 133 -2.98 12.50 -18.66
N ASP A 134 -1.83 11.87 -18.87
CA ASP A 134 -1.53 10.48 -18.54
C ASP A 134 -0.18 10.44 -17.84
N MET A 135 -0.18 10.17 -16.54
CA MET A 135 1.03 10.19 -15.74
C MET A 135 1.05 9.04 -14.72
N VAL A 136 2.25 8.64 -14.34
CA VAL A 136 2.44 7.70 -13.24
C VAL A 136 3.24 8.38 -12.13
N ILE A 137 2.63 8.51 -10.96
CA ILE A 137 3.31 9.01 -9.77
C ILE A 137 3.97 7.81 -9.09
N MET A 138 5.30 7.77 -9.14
CA MET A 138 6.08 6.77 -8.44
C MET A 138 6.40 7.25 -7.03
N ARG A 139 5.93 6.52 -6.01
CA ARG A 139 6.21 6.81 -4.61
C ARG A 139 7.10 5.74 -4.01
N GLU A 140 8.26 6.14 -3.53
CA GLU A 140 9.14 5.28 -2.75
C GLU A 140 8.55 5.02 -1.35
N LEU A 141 8.64 3.77 -0.87
CA LEU A 141 7.98 3.33 0.36
C LEU A 141 8.88 2.53 1.32
N THR A 142 10.18 2.39 1.06
CA THR A 142 11.05 1.55 1.90
C THR A 142 11.76 2.29 3.01
N GLY A 143 11.62 3.61 3.07
CA GLY A 143 12.28 4.41 4.09
C GLY A 143 11.59 5.76 4.36
N GLY A 144 12.36 6.75 4.78
CA GLY A 144 11.87 8.09 5.07
C GLY A 144 10.82 8.13 6.17
N LEU A 145 9.73 8.88 5.95
CA LEU A 145 8.70 9.16 6.93
C LEU A 145 8.11 7.93 7.64
N TYR A 146 8.00 6.79 6.94
CA TYR A 146 7.35 5.59 7.49
C TYR A 146 8.34 4.59 8.09
N PHE A 147 9.52 4.44 7.53
CA PHE A 147 10.47 3.39 7.88
C PHE A 147 11.88 3.88 8.20
N GLY A 148 12.14 5.18 8.03
CA GLY A 148 13.40 5.80 8.38
C GLY A 148 13.69 5.69 9.87
N GLU A 149 14.95 5.54 10.22
CA GLU A 149 15.37 5.51 11.61
C GLU A 149 15.15 6.89 12.25
N ARG A 150 14.44 6.89 13.37
CA ARG A 150 14.23 8.08 14.19
C ARG A 150 14.70 7.80 15.59
N LYS A 151 15.56 8.67 16.10
CA LYS A 151 16.04 8.58 17.47
C LYS A 151 16.40 9.93 18.04
N THR A 152 16.31 10.03 19.35
CA THR A 152 16.91 11.13 20.10
C THR A 152 18.11 10.56 20.84
N VAL A 153 19.28 11.14 20.62
CA VAL A 153 20.51 10.80 21.31
C VAL A 153 20.95 11.97 22.16
N GLU A 154 21.65 11.69 23.25
CA GLU A 154 22.28 12.71 24.06
C GLU A 154 23.81 12.55 23.93
N GLU A 155 24.46 13.57 23.41
CA GLU A 155 25.91 13.64 23.26
C GLU A 155 26.40 14.93 23.88
N ASP A 156 27.37 14.83 24.79
CA ASP A 156 27.97 15.96 25.50
C ASP A 156 26.92 16.85 26.24
N GLY A 157 25.85 16.23 26.78
CA GLY A 157 24.77 16.94 27.46
C GLY A 157 23.78 17.65 26.52
N VAL A 158 23.94 17.47 25.23
CA VAL A 158 23.04 18.05 24.21
C VAL A 158 22.15 16.96 23.60
N LYS A 159 20.83 17.18 23.61
CA LYS A 159 19.86 16.29 22.93
C LYS A 159 19.83 16.59 21.45
N LYS A 160 20.10 15.56 20.63
CA LYS A 160 20.03 15.60 19.16
C LYS A 160 18.90 14.71 18.68
N ALA A 161 18.00 15.25 17.88
CA ALA A 161 16.99 14.48 17.15
C ALA A 161 17.52 14.08 15.77
N ILE A 162 17.41 12.80 15.44
CA ILE A 162 17.85 12.23 14.16
C ILE A 162 16.61 11.69 13.43
N ASP A 163 16.40 12.13 12.19
CA ASP A 163 15.37 11.62 11.27
C ASP A 163 16.04 11.36 9.92
N LEU A 164 16.15 10.10 9.52
CA LEU A 164 16.84 9.71 8.30
C LEU A 164 15.93 9.79 7.09
N SER A 165 16.37 10.52 6.08
CA SER A 165 15.73 10.66 4.78
C SER A 165 16.43 9.77 3.74
N LEU A 166 15.67 9.29 2.74
CA LEU A 166 16.18 8.49 1.63
C LEU A 166 16.56 9.30 0.38
N ILE A 167 16.61 10.60 0.48
CA ILE A 167 16.79 11.48 -0.69
C ILE A 167 18.05 11.14 -1.51
N HIS A 168 19.07 10.59 -0.87
CA HIS A 168 20.33 10.21 -1.54
C HIS A 168 20.36 8.75 -2.04
N ILE A 169 19.34 7.96 -1.72
CA ILE A 169 19.27 6.53 -2.06
C ILE A 169 18.29 6.29 -3.20
N SER A 170 17.15 6.96 -3.20
CA SER A 170 16.05 6.71 -4.11
C SER A 170 15.96 7.70 -5.27
N GLU A 171 16.71 8.80 -5.25
CA GLU A 171 16.75 9.77 -6.33
C GLU A 171 18.07 9.77 -7.07
N PRO A 172 18.15 9.11 -8.24
CA PRO A 172 19.34 9.17 -9.07
C PRO A 172 19.54 10.52 -9.74
N THR A 173 18.48 11.34 -9.82
CA THR A 173 18.54 12.64 -10.45
C THR A 173 17.91 13.68 -9.56
N ARG A 174 18.71 14.40 -8.83
CA ARG A 174 18.26 15.60 -8.17
C ARG A 174 17.99 16.65 -9.24
N LEU A 175 16.74 17.03 -9.41
CA LEU A 175 16.43 18.30 -10.05
C LEU A 175 17.06 19.41 -9.22
N GLN A 176 18.21 19.85 -9.67
CA GLN A 176 18.68 21.17 -9.29
C GLN A 176 17.72 22.16 -9.91
N LEU A 177 17.21 22.92 -9.09
CA LEU A 177 16.58 24.19 -9.30
C LEU A 177 15.33 24.28 -8.53
N ILE A 178 15.61 25.00 -7.47
CA ILE A 178 14.74 26.15 -7.38
C ILE A 178 15.70 27.33 -7.18
N SER A 179 15.89 28.11 -8.19
CA SER A 179 16.35 29.50 -8.05
C SER A 179 15.13 30.35 -7.78
#